data_2769ea8a25d565eea2302b1b15b77f0e
#
_entry.id   2769ea8a25d565eea2302b1b15b77f0e
#
_cell.length_a   1.000
_cell.length_b   1.000
_cell.length_c   1.000
_cell.angle_alpha   90.00
_cell.angle_beta   90.00
_cell.angle_gamma   90.00
#
_symmetry.space_group_name_H-M   'P 1'
#
loop_
_entity.id
_entity.type
_entity.pdbx_description
1 polymer ?
#
loop_
_entity_poly.entity_id
_entity_poly.type
_entity_poly.pdbx_seq_one_letter_code
_entity_poly.pdbx_strand_id
1 'polypeptide(L)'
;MNYYGLLDERLQESVWETRIPLKIKMNPKDLISSNVPLTLYYSLPRVSYLSSIFGDIIKNFEGCVQVNLPDLWIECENKPLRWQYPLGVLVDSLGIDVSRGPITLTVRLREMPKNSVLEYTSMGALKFYFFGALKEADVIRYPIEKKAFEMGKDKTERLEKLIYENNPKNIIDYRKLMTFDKQMTKYPAKLIFCRTDIVFVKAAEIKEGNEVNYTIGQFLSDSLKKDTYEKIKEKCKIIIHGMEMEENMSFLFYYFNFSYLDTFLYITFVDKIGDQ
;
A
#
# COMPACT_ATOMS: atom_id res chain seq x y z
N MET A 1 1.36 28.57 -6.21
CA MET A 1 0.07 28.05 -5.77
C MET A 1 0.18 27.55 -4.35
N ASN A 2 -0.72 27.95 -3.48
CA ASN A 2 -0.61 27.58 -2.07
C ASN A 2 -1.44 26.30 -1.87
N TYR A 3 -0.82 25.11 -1.99
CA TYR A 3 -1.48 23.82 -1.76
C TYR A 3 -1.90 23.62 -0.29
N TYR A 4 -1.54 24.56 0.60
CA TYR A 4 -1.78 24.47 2.03
C TYR A 4 -3.26 24.37 2.44
N GLY A 5 -4.20 24.85 1.61
CA GLY A 5 -5.64 24.72 1.89
C GLY A 5 -6.22 23.33 1.67
N LEU A 6 -5.49 22.43 0.97
CA LEU A 6 -5.92 21.04 0.69
C LEU A 6 -5.22 20.02 1.59
N LEU A 7 -4.16 20.42 2.26
CA LEU A 7 -3.42 19.60 3.21
C LEU A 7 -3.98 19.78 4.62
N ASP A 8 -4.44 18.71 5.22
CA ASP A 8 -4.87 18.68 6.63
C ASP A 8 -3.87 17.84 7.45
N GLU A 9 -3.00 18.51 8.19
CA GLU A 9 -1.96 17.85 8.99
C GLU A 9 -2.56 16.93 10.07
N ARG A 10 -3.69 17.29 10.69
CA ARG A 10 -4.33 16.48 11.73
C ARG A 10 -4.95 15.21 11.12
N LEU A 11 -5.55 15.35 9.94
CA LEU A 11 -6.08 14.21 9.20
C LEU A 11 -4.96 13.26 8.81
N GLN A 12 -3.83 13.79 8.32
CA GLN A 12 -2.66 12.98 7.98
C GLN A 12 -2.12 12.23 9.19
N GLU A 13 -1.95 12.91 10.32
CA GLU A 13 -1.50 12.27 11.56
C GLU A 13 -2.44 11.13 11.95
N SER A 14 -3.74 11.38 11.95
CA SER A 14 -4.75 10.36 12.26
C SER A 14 -4.69 9.14 11.34
N VAL A 15 -4.58 9.38 10.01
CA VAL A 15 -4.48 8.30 9.01
C VAL A 15 -3.21 7.47 9.23
N TRP A 16 -2.09 8.11 9.55
CA TRP A 16 -0.79 7.45 9.64
C TRP A 16 -0.57 6.77 10.98
N GLU A 17 -1.25 7.20 12.04
CA GLU A 17 -1.28 6.53 13.33
C GLU A 17 -2.24 5.33 13.35
N THR A 18 -3.13 5.22 12.36
CA THR A 18 -4.05 4.09 12.25
C THR A 18 -3.28 2.78 12.14
N ARG A 19 -3.59 1.84 13.02
CA ARG A 19 -2.90 0.54 13.12
C ARG A 19 -3.84 -0.61 12.79
N ILE A 20 -3.24 -1.63 12.19
CA ILE A 20 -3.92 -2.87 11.82
C ILE A 20 -3.45 -3.98 12.76
N PRO A 21 -4.36 -4.58 13.54
CA PRO A 21 -4.03 -5.74 14.37
C PRO A 21 -3.94 -7.00 13.50
N LEU A 22 -2.84 -7.72 13.64
CA LEU A 22 -2.54 -8.93 12.89
C LEU A 22 -2.32 -10.12 13.82
N LYS A 23 -2.79 -11.27 13.40
CA LYS A 23 -2.57 -12.58 14.00
C LYS A 23 -1.85 -13.46 12.98
N ILE A 24 -0.59 -13.78 13.22
CA ILE A 24 0.27 -14.54 12.30
C ILE A 24 0.35 -16.00 12.76
N LYS A 25 0.01 -16.90 11.85
CA LYS A 25 0.09 -18.35 12.09
C LYS A 25 0.96 -18.99 11.02
N MET A 26 1.62 -20.08 11.37
CA MET A 26 2.27 -20.97 10.41
C MET A 26 1.26 -21.96 9.85
N ASN A 27 1.36 -22.27 8.57
CA ASN A 27 0.58 -23.36 7.98
C ASN A 27 1.07 -24.71 8.54
N PRO A 28 0.21 -25.55 9.11
CA PRO A 28 0.61 -26.84 9.67
C PRO A 28 1.30 -27.78 8.66
N LYS A 29 0.98 -27.66 7.37
CA LYS A 29 1.58 -28.49 6.31
C LYS A 29 3.05 -28.16 6.04
N ASP A 30 3.52 -26.99 6.46
CA ASP A 30 4.88 -26.52 6.25
C ASP A 30 5.80 -26.81 7.45
N LEU A 31 5.27 -27.38 8.53
CA LEU A 31 6.04 -27.78 9.71
C LEU A 31 6.94 -28.98 9.43
N ILE A 32 8.14 -28.97 9.98
CA ILE A 32 9.10 -30.06 9.92
C ILE A 32 9.21 -30.83 11.27
N SER A 33 8.57 -30.29 12.31
CA SER A 33 8.55 -30.89 13.63
C SER A 33 7.11 -31.03 14.16
N SER A 34 6.91 -31.85 15.17
CA SER A 34 5.63 -31.96 15.88
C SER A 34 5.31 -30.74 16.75
N ASN A 35 6.30 -29.89 16.99
CA ASN A 35 6.11 -28.66 17.74
C ASN A 35 5.45 -27.60 16.87
N VAL A 36 4.26 -27.18 17.27
CA VAL A 36 3.55 -26.09 16.60
C VAL A 36 4.06 -24.76 17.16
N PRO A 37 4.57 -23.85 16.29
CA PRO A 37 5.04 -22.57 16.77
C PRO A 37 3.89 -21.73 17.34
N LEU A 38 4.25 -20.83 18.26
CA LEU A 38 3.31 -19.91 18.86
C LEU A 38 2.70 -18.98 17.79
N THR A 39 1.44 -18.65 17.99
CA THR A 39 0.80 -17.58 17.20
C THR A 39 1.41 -16.24 17.58
N LEU A 40 1.84 -15.45 16.58
CA LEU A 40 2.39 -14.12 16.80
C LEU A 40 1.29 -13.06 16.61
N TYR A 41 1.37 -12.00 17.41
CA TYR A 41 0.45 -10.87 17.30
C TYR A 41 1.22 -9.60 17.09
N TYR A 42 0.79 -8.83 16.08
CA TYR A 42 1.37 -7.54 15.74
C TYR A 42 0.29 -6.47 15.67
N SER A 43 0.71 -5.23 15.90
CA SER A 43 -0.09 -4.06 15.59
C SER A 43 0.79 -3.15 14.74
N LEU A 44 0.53 -3.10 13.44
CA LEU A 44 1.35 -2.37 12.48
C LEU A 44 0.64 -1.13 11.94
N PRO A 45 1.35 -0.02 11.70
CA PRO A 45 0.77 1.12 10.99
C PRO A 45 0.23 0.70 9.63
N ARG A 46 -0.88 1.31 9.23
CA ARG A 46 -1.51 1.07 7.93
C ARG A 46 -0.58 1.36 6.75
N VAL A 47 0.31 2.33 6.91
CA VAL A 47 1.29 2.76 5.91
C VAL A 47 2.56 1.90 5.86
N SER A 48 2.73 0.95 6.77
CA SER A 48 3.88 0.03 6.81
C SER A 48 3.77 -1.07 5.76
N TYR A 49 4.83 -1.87 5.65
CA TYR A 49 4.89 -3.02 4.76
C TYR A 49 4.92 -4.32 5.57
N LEU A 50 4.13 -5.31 5.14
CA LEU A 50 4.10 -6.61 5.82
C LEU A 50 5.47 -7.29 5.88
N SER A 51 6.26 -7.15 4.81
CA SER A 51 7.62 -7.70 4.74
C SER A 51 8.61 -7.10 5.75
N SER A 52 8.29 -5.98 6.39
CA SER A 52 9.12 -5.40 7.46
C SER A 52 9.24 -6.30 8.70
N ILE A 53 8.27 -7.21 8.91
CA ILE A 53 8.27 -8.16 10.04
C ILE A 53 8.70 -9.58 9.64
N PHE A 54 9.07 -9.84 8.39
CA PHE A 54 9.44 -11.19 7.94
C PHE A 54 10.64 -11.75 8.72
N GLY A 55 11.64 -10.91 9.02
CA GLY A 55 12.77 -11.31 9.82
C GLY A 55 12.40 -11.79 11.22
N ASP A 56 11.50 -11.09 11.88
CA ASP A 56 10.99 -11.45 13.17
C ASP A 56 10.13 -12.74 13.12
N ILE A 57 9.27 -12.87 12.11
CA ILE A 57 8.47 -14.09 11.88
C ILE A 57 9.40 -15.30 11.69
N ILE A 58 10.42 -15.20 10.84
CA ILE A 58 11.36 -16.28 10.56
C ILE A 58 12.05 -16.71 11.85
N LYS A 59 12.58 -15.76 12.62
CA LYS A 59 13.26 -16.01 13.88
C LYS A 59 12.35 -16.72 14.91
N ASN A 60 11.09 -16.31 15.01
CA ASN A 60 10.15 -16.93 15.95
C ASN A 60 9.70 -18.33 15.52
N PHE A 61 9.80 -18.66 14.24
CA PHE A 61 9.44 -19.99 13.72
C PHE A 61 10.68 -20.90 13.53
N GLU A 62 11.87 -20.40 13.84
CA GLU A 62 13.12 -21.18 13.82
C GLU A 62 13.00 -22.45 14.65
N GLY A 63 13.50 -23.58 14.12
CA GLY A 63 13.38 -24.89 14.75
C GLY A 63 12.06 -25.64 14.48
N CYS A 64 11.02 -24.93 14.03
CA CYS A 64 9.75 -25.56 13.64
C CYS A 64 9.64 -25.75 12.12
N VAL A 65 10.38 -24.97 11.34
CA VAL A 65 10.33 -24.93 9.88
C VAL A 65 11.73 -24.79 9.28
N GLN A 66 11.87 -25.19 8.03
CA GLN A 66 13.04 -24.86 7.21
C GLN A 66 12.65 -23.74 6.25
N VAL A 67 13.26 -22.57 6.43
CA VAL A 67 12.95 -21.38 5.63
C VAL A 67 13.87 -21.28 4.43
N ASN A 68 13.30 -21.27 3.23
CA ASN A 68 13.92 -20.78 2.01
C ASN A 68 13.19 -19.48 1.61
N LEU A 69 13.90 -18.35 1.61
CA LEU A 69 13.25 -17.04 1.41
C LEU A 69 12.41 -16.93 0.14
N PRO A 70 12.83 -17.44 -1.04
CA PRO A 70 12.01 -17.43 -2.24
C PRO A 70 10.69 -18.17 -2.13
N ASP A 71 10.57 -19.14 -1.21
CA ASP A 71 9.35 -19.92 -0.99
C ASP A 71 8.44 -19.30 0.08
N LEU A 72 8.91 -18.24 0.75
CA LEU A 72 8.16 -17.54 1.78
C LEU A 72 7.07 -16.66 1.17
N TRP A 73 5.84 -16.91 1.54
CA TRP A 73 4.71 -16.06 1.19
C TRP A 73 3.65 -16.06 2.30
N ILE A 74 2.71 -15.15 2.19
CA ILE A 74 1.65 -15.00 3.18
C ILE A 74 0.31 -14.97 2.48
N GLU A 75 -0.68 -15.62 3.11
CA GLU A 75 -2.07 -15.63 2.66
C GLU A 75 -3.02 -15.13 3.75
N CYS A 76 -4.16 -14.62 3.31
CA CYS A 76 -5.31 -14.35 4.13
C CYS A 76 -6.52 -15.01 3.49
N GLU A 77 -7.20 -15.94 4.22
CA GLU A 77 -8.38 -16.65 3.71
C GLU A 77 -8.13 -17.30 2.32
N ASN A 78 -6.97 -17.96 2.15
CA ASN A 78 -6.47 -18.57 0.93
C ASN A 78 -6.17 -17.58 -0.23
N LYS A 79 -6.21 -16.26 0.01
CA LYS A 79 -5.78 -15.26 -0.96
C LYS A 79 -4.31 -14.89 -0.70
N PRO A 80 -3.41 -15.08 -1.68
CA PRO A 80 -2.01 -14.69 -1.54
C PRO A 80 -1.87 -13.17 -1.42
N LEU A 81 -1.00 -12.70 -0.53
CA LEU A 81 -0.76 -11.28 -0.31
C LEU A 81 0.50 -10.82 -1.03
N ARG A 82 0.41 -9.72 -1.73
CA ARG A 82 1.51 -9.08 -2.45
C ARG A 82 2.33 -8.21 -1.50
N TRP A 83 3.28 -8.81 -0.81
CA TRP A 83 4.08 -8.21 0.27
C TRP A 83 4.75 -6.87 -0.08
N GLN A 84 4.93 -6.57 -1.36
CA GLN A 84 5.52 -5.31 -1.85
C GLN A 84 4.59 -4.10 -1.76
N TYR A 85 3.30 -4.30 -1.50
CA TYR A 85 2.36 -3.21 -1.28
C TYR A 85 2.25 -2.82 0.20
N PRO A 86 1.90 -1.55 0.50
CA PRO A 86 1.60 -1.14 1.86
C PRO A 86 0.52 -2.00 2.51
N LEU A 87 0.64 -2.24 3.81
CA LEU A 87 -0.28 -3.10 4.56
C LEU A 87 -1.74 -2.66 4.43
N GLY A 88 -1.99 -1.34 4.48
CA GLY A 88 -3.33 -0.79 4.30
C GLY A 88 -3.95 -1.14 2.96
N VAL A 89 -3.15 -1.11 1.89
CA VAL A 89 -3.59 -1.49 0.54
C VAL A 89 -3.95 -2.98 0.47
N LEU A 90 -3.15 -3.84 1.12
CA LEU A 90 -3.44 -5.28 1.20
C LEU A 90 -4.76 -5.54 1.91
N VAL A 91 -5.00 -4.87 3.04
CA VAL A 91 -6.23 -5.03 3.83
C VAL A 91 -7.44 -4.48 3.08
N ASP A 92 -7.31 -3.33 2.43
CA ASP A 92 -8.38 -2.77 1.60
C ASP A 92 -8.75 -3.72 0.46
N SER A 93 -7.75 -4.35 -0.17
CA SER A 93 -7.97 -5.31 -1.25
C SER A 93 -8.65 -6.61 -0.82
N LEU A 94 -8.59 -6.95 0.46
CA LEU A 94 -9.31 -8.09 1.02
C LEU A 94 -10.78 -7.76 1.34
N GLY A 95 -11.13 -6.48 1.45
CA GLY A 95 -12.46 -6.04 1.88
C GLY A 95 -12.78 -6.39 3.34
N ILE A 96 -11.77 -6.59 4.17
CA ILE A 96 -11.94 -7.01 5.56
C ILE A 96 -12.20 -5.81 6.46
N ASP A 97 -13.21 -5.94 7.31
CA ASP A 97 -13.50 -5.00 8.38
C ASP A 97 -12.56 -5.22 9.57
N VAL A 98 -11.58 -4.36 9.71
CA VAL A 98 -10.56 -4.42 10.79
C VAL A 98 -11.15 -4.18 12.20
N SER A 99 -12.37 -3.64 12.31
CA SER A 99 -13.03 -3.42 13.60
C SER A 99 -13.46 -4.72 14.29
N ARG A 100 -13.55 -5.82 13.53
CA ARG A 100 -13.97 -7.14 14.03
C ARG A 100 -12.86 -7.90 14.76
N GLY A 101 -11.65 -7.37 14.80
CA GLY A 101 -10.51 -7.96 15.52
C GLY A 101 -9.30 -8.20 14.64
N PRO A 102 -8.28 -8.93 15.14
CA PRO A 102 -7.05 -9.16 14.40
C PRO A 102 -7.28 -9.96 13.12
N ILE A 103 -6.72 -9.48 12.01
CA ILE A 103 -6.71 -10.18 10.74
C ILE A 103 -5.77 -11.37 10.86
N THR A 104 -6.27 -12.57 10.56
CA THR A 104 -5.47 -13.79 10.60
C THR A 104 -4.74 -13.97 9.27
N LEU A 105 -3.41 -13.96 9.34
CA LEU A 105 -2.52 -14.22 8.22
C LEU A 105 -1.80 -15.56 8.43
N THR A 106 -1.68 -16.34 7.37
CA THR A 106 -1.00 -17.64 7.38
C THR A 106 0.29 -17.54 6.61
N VAL A 107 1.41 -17.85 7.26
CA VAL A 107 2.72 -17.95 6.63
C VAL A 107 2.85 -19.31 5.93
N ARG A 108 3.31 -19.29 4.69
CA ARG A 108 3.53 -20.46 3.84
C ARG A 108 4.99 -20.50 3.39
N LEU A 109 5.53 -21.72 3.29
CA LEU A 109 6.91 -21.97 2.87
C LEU A 109 6.98 -22.96 1.71
N ARG A 110 5.86 -23.30 1.13
CA ARG A 110 5.73 -24.22 -0.02
C ARG A 110 4.66 -23.70 -0.97
N GLU A 111 4.69 -24.21 -2.19
CA GLU A 111 3.64 -23.98 -3.19
C GLU A 111 3.36 -22.49 -3.45
N MET A 112 4.43 -21.66 -3.49
CA MET A 112 4.28 -20.24 -3.74
C MET A 112 3.58 -19.99 -5.08
N PRO A 113 2.51 -19.17 -5.12
CA PRO A 113 1.78 -18.88 -6.36
C PRO A 113 2.54 -17.84 -7.21
N LYS A 114 3.51 -18.32 -8.00
CA LYS A 114 4.46 -17.49 -8.79
C LYS A 114 3.82 -16.45 -9.72
N ASN A 115 2.57 -16.70 -10.14
CA ASN A 115 1.84 -15.76 -10.98
C ASN A 115 1.16 -14.61 -10.20
N SER A 116 1.02 -14.75 -8.89
CA SER A 116 0.28 -13.81 -8.04
C SER A 116 1.16 -13.07 -7.04
N VAL A 117 2.27 -13.68 -6.60
CA VAL A 117 3.17 -13.13 -5.59
C VAL A 117 4.60 -13.09 -6.12
N LEU A 118 5.30 -12.02 -5.82
CA LEU A 118 6.72 -11.91 -6.13
C LEU A 118 7.56 -12.69 -5.10
N GLU A 119 8.65 -13.32 -5.58
CA GLU A 119 9.60 -14.01 -4.72
C GLU A 119 10.27 -13.04 -3.74
N TYR A 120 10.31 -13.41 -2.47
CA TYR A 120 11.03 -12.67 -1.44
C TYR A 120 12.47 -13.15 -1.38
N THR A 121 13.30 -12.63 -2.28
CA THR A 121 14.65 -13.17 -2.52
C THR A 121 15.67 -12.85 -1.44
N SER A 122 15.43 -11.81 -0.64
CA SER A 122 16.35 -11.38 0.42
C SER A 122 15.63 -10.51 1.45
N MET A 123 16.21 -10.36 2.64
CA MET A 123 15.73 -9.43 3.66
C MET A 123 15.73 -7.97 3.19
N GLY A 124 16.54 -7.64 2.19
CA GLY A 124 16.54 -6.31 1.55
C GLY A 124 15.59 -6.14 0.38
N ALA A 125 14.78 -7.14 0.01
CA ALA A 125 13.91 -7.08 -1.15
C ALA A 125 12.92 -5.91 -1.11
N LEU A 126 12.35 -5.61 0.07
CA LEU A 126 11.45 -4.48 0.26
C LEU A 126 12.06 -3.15 -0.22
N LYS A 127 13.33 -2.91 0.09
CA LYS A 127 14.05 -1.71 -0.33
C LYS A 127 14.00 -1.53 -1.85
N PHE A 128 14.30 -2.57 -2.62
CA PHE A 128 14.30 -2.48 -4.09
C PHE A 128 12.92 -2.15 -4.65
N TYR A 129 11.87 -2.79 -4.14
CA TYR A 129 10.51 -2.55 -4.60
C TYR A 129 9.99 -1.17 -4.20
N PHE A 130 10.27 -0.75 -2.97
CA PHE A 130 9.91 0.59 -2.50
C PHE A 130 10.56 1.69 -3.33
N PHE A 131 11.88 1.64 -3.51
CA PHE A 131 12.58 2.65 -4.31
C PHE A 131 12.23 2.55 -5.79
N GLY A 132 11.89 1.37 -6.30
CA GLY A 132 11.34 1.19 -7.64
C GLY A 132 10.02 1.95 -7.81
N ALA A 133 9.06 1.75 -6.89
CA ALA A 133 7.78 2.45 -6.89
C ALA A 133 7.95 3.96 -6.70
N LEU A 134 8.82 4.40 -5.80
CA LEU A 134 9.12 5.81 -5.59
C LEU A 134 9.67 6.48 -6.86
N LYS A 135 10.58 5.83 -7.57
CA LYS A 135 11.14 6.31 -8.83
C LYS A 135 10.09 6.33 -9.95
N GLU A 136 9.23 5.32 -10.01
CA GLU A 136 8.10 5.28 -10.95
C GLU A 136 7.18 6.50 -10.74
N ALA A 137 6.81 6.77 -9.49
CA ALA A 137 5.99 7.94 -9.15
C ALA A 137 6.69 9.25 -9.48
N ASP A 138 8.00 9.34 -9.24
CA ASP A 138 8.80 10.53 -9.50
C ASP A 138 8.88 10.88 -11.00
N VAL A 139 9.06 9.88 -11.85
CA VAL A 139 9.04 10.06 -13.32
C VAL A 139 7.68 10.59 -13.81
N ILE A 140 6.59 10.18 -13.17
CA ILE A 140 5.25 10.68 -13.50
C ILE A 140 5.08 12.12 -13.03
N ARG A 141 5.52 12.42 -11.80
CA ARG A 141 5.36 13.74 -11.16
C ARG A 141 6.20 14.83 -11.82
N TYR A 142 7.42 14.48 -12.19
CA TYR A 142 8.43 15.40 -12.69
C TYR A 142 9.04 14.88 -14.00
N PRO A 143 8.43 15.18 -15.14
CA PRO A 143 8.92 14.63 -16.42
C PRO A 143 10.35 15.07 -16.79
N ILE A 144 10.80 16.21 -16.27
CA ILE A 144 12.11 16.80 -16.57
C ILE A 144 13.10 16.54 -15.43
N GLU A 145 12.68 16.75 -14.18
CA GLU A 145 13.50 16.59 -12.98
C GLU A 145 13.32 15.21 -12.38
N LYS A 146 14.41 14.53 -12.06
CA LYS A 146 14.39 13.16 -11.49
C LYS A 146 14.78 13.19 -10.02
N LYS A 147 13.97 13.82 -9.17
CA LYS A 147 14.29 14.09 -7.75
C LYS A 147 14.60 12.83 -6.92
N ALA A 148 13.87 11.72 -7.16
CA ALA A 148 14.13 10.47 -6.47
C ALA A 148 15.43 9.79 -6.93
N PHE A 149 15.87 10.04 -8.17
CA PHE A 149 17.14 9.52 -8.68
C PHE A 149 18.36 10.33 -8.17
N GLU A 150 18.15 11.60 -7.86
CA GLU A 150 19.19 12.52 -7.37
C GLU A 150 19.22 12.59 -5.83
N MET A 151 18.46 11.73 -5.18
CA MET A 151 18.41 11.68 -3.73
C MET A 151 19.77 11.28 -3.17
N GLY A 152 20.36 12.15 -2.35
CA GLY A 152 21.63 11.87 -1.69
C GLY A 152 21.56 10.66 -0.77
N LYS A 153 22.72 10.09 -0.45
CA LYS A 153 22.89 8.88 0.36
C LYS A 153 22.13 8.99 1.70
N ASP A 154 22.26 10.10 2.42
CA ASP A 154 21.65 10.32 3.74
C ASP A 154 20.12 10.23 3.69
N LYS A 155 19.49 10.83 2.66
CA LYS A 155 18.03 10.73 2.48
C LYS A 155 17.60 9.31 2.14
N THR A 156 18.36 8.61 1.32
CA THR A 156 18.10 7.23 0.93
C THR A 156 18.17 6.30 2.16
N GLU A 157 19.19 6.43 2.99
CA GLU A 157 19.34 5.64 4.22
C GLU A 157 18.25 5.92 5.25
N ARG A 158 17.84 7.20 5.41
CA ARG A 158 16.71 7.56 6.27
C ARG A 158 15.40 6.94 5.80
N LEU A 159 15.14 6.94 4.48
CA LEU A 159 13.99 6.29 3.90
C LEU A 159 13.98 4.79 4.08
N GLU A 160 15.12 4.15 3.80
CA GLU A 160 15.27 2.72 4.03
C GLU A 160 14.95 2.37 5.48
N LYS A 161 15.47 3.13 6.43
CA LYS A 161 15.17 2.93 7.84
C LYS A 161 13.67 3.07 8.15
N LEU A 162 13.01 4.07 7.57
CA LEU A 162 11.58 4.32 7.78
C LEU A 162 10.66 3.18 7.36
N ILE A 163 10.92 2.55 6.22
CA ILE A 163 10.08 1.45 5.72
C ILE A 163 10.16 0.18 6.57
N TYR A 164 11.21 0.06 7.42
CA TYR A 164 11.38 -1.07 8.34
C TYR A 164 11.00 -0.76 9.79
N GLU A 165 11.09 0.50 10.23
CA GLU A 165 10.89 0.86 11.65
C GLU A 165 9.45 0.85 12.12
N ASN A 166 8.48 0.90 11.21
CA ASN A 166 7.03 0.93 11.54
C ASN A 166 6.65 2.04 12.55
N ASN A 167 7.37 3.16 12.57
CA ASN A 167 7.13 4.29 13.45
C ASN A 167 6.42 5.44 12.73
N PRO A 168 5.14 5.73 13.05
CA PRO A 168 4.35 6.76 12.37
C PRO A 168 4.96 8.17 12.46
N LYS A 169 5.58 8.52 13.60
CA LYS A 169 6.17 9.87 13.80
C LYS A 169 7.28 10.16 12.81
N ASN A 170 8.15 9.19 12.56
CA ASN A 170 9.23 9.33 11.58
C ASN A 170 8.70 9.50 10.15
N ILE A 171 7.53 8.95 9.88
CA ILE A 171 6.85 9.00 8.60
C ILE A 171 6.33 10.43 8.29
N ILE A 172 5.78 11.12 9.28
CA ILE A 172 5.32 12.51 9.15
C ILE A 172 6.49 13.43 8.77
N ASP A 173 7.63 13.25 9.44
CA ASP A 173 8.85 14.02 9.14
C ASP A 173 9.37 13.73 7.73
N TYR A 174 9.25 12.50 7.25
CA TYR A 174 9.60 12.13 5.89
C TYR A 174 8.73 12.84 4.84
N ARG A 175 7.42 12.93 5.07
CA ARG A 175 6.53 13.60 4.13
C ARG A 175 6.84 15.09 3.98
N LYS A 176 7.29 15.74 5.07
CA LYS A 176 7.82 17.11 5.02
C LYS A 176 9.09 17.21 4.13
N LEU A 177 9.88 16.13 4.04
CA LEU A 177 11.06 16.06 3.15
C LEU A 177 10.71 15.81 1.69
N MET A 178 9.59 15.13 1.42
CA MET A 178 9.05 14.89 0.07
C MET A 178 8.10 16.02 -0.34
N THR A 179 8.53 17.27 -0.10
CA THR A 179 7.76 18.48 -0.36
C THR A 179 7.11 18.42 -1.74
N PHE A 180 5.80 18.58 -1.76
CA PHE A 180 5.05 18.77 -2.99
C PHE A 180 5.48 20.10 -3.60
N ASP A 181 6.27 20.01 -4.67
CA ASP A 181 6.83 21.15 -5.32
C ASP A 181 5.83 21.79 -6.30
N LYS A 182 5.96 23.09 -6.53
CA LYS A 182 5.19 23.85 -7.53
C LYS A 182 5.38 23.36 -8.98
N GLN A 183 6.41 22.56 -9.21
CA GLN A 183 6.74 22.01 -10.53
C GLN A 183 6.01 20.70 -10.86
N MET A 184 5.25 20.15 -9.90
CA MET A 184 4.51 18.92 -10.09
C MET A 184 3.32 19.15 -11.02
N THR A 185 3.33 18.48 -12.18
CA THR A 185 2.30 18.62 -13.21
C THR A 185 1.31 17.47 -13.25
N LYS A 186 1.73 16.32 -12.73
CA LYS A 186 0.93 15.09 -12.70
C LYS A 186 0.98 14.43 -11.33
N TYR A 187 -0.10 13.75 -10.98
CA TYR A 187 -0.31 13.16 -9.66
C TYR A 187 -0.57 11.66 -9.82
N PRO A 188 0.39 10.79 -9.45
CA PRO A 188 0.29 9.36 -9.71
C PRO A 188 -0.70 8.66 -8.78
N ALA A 189 -1.48 7.75 -9.35
CA ALA A 189 -2.37 6.86 -8.62
C ALA A 189 -2.25 5.42 -9.12
N LYS A 190 -2.45 4.44 -8.22
CA LYS A 190 -2.58 3.01 -8.53
C LYS A 190 -4.01 2.56 -8.29
N LEU A 191 -4.65 2.10 -9.35
CA LEU A 191 -6.01 1.55 -9.32
C LEU A 191 -5.90 0.03 -9.17
N ILE A 192 -6.36 -0.52 -8.05
CA ILE A 192 -6.24 -1.94 -7.71
C ILE A 192 -7.61 -2.60 -7.80
N PHE A 193 -7.75 -3.58 -8.69
CA PHE A 193 -8.95 -4.35 -8.90
C PHE A 193 -8.81 -5.72 -8.22
N CYS A 194 -9.47 -5.89 -7.08
CA CYS A 194 -9.27 -7.04 -6.19
C CYS A 194 -9.73 -8.38 -6.76
N ARG A 195 -10.72 -8.36 -7.67
CA ARG A 195 -11.23 -9.56 -8.31
C ARG A 195 -10.27 -10.15 -9.35
N THR A 196 -9.57 -9.29 -10.07
CA THR A 196 -8.73 -9.69 -11.21
C THR A 196 -7.24 -9.60 -10.93
N ASP A 197 -6.87 -9.13 -9.74
CA ASP A 197 -5.49 -8.81 -9.35
C ASP A 197 -4.78 -7.84 -10.30
N ILE A 198 -5.56 -7.07 -11.09
CA ILE A 198 -5.02 -6.09 -12.03
C ILE A 198 -4.74 -4.77 -11.31
N VAL A 199 -3.58 -4.21 -11.61
CA VAL A 199 -3.17 -2.88 -11.13
C VAL A 199 -2.91 -1.98 -12.33
N PHE A 200 -3.60 -0.86 -12.41
CA PHE A 200 -3.33 0.19 -13.39
C PHE A 200 -2.62 1.36 -12.73
N VAL A 201 -1.51 1.78 -13.33
CA VAL A 201 -0.86 3.05 -12.99
C VAL A 201 -1.49 4.14 -13.85
N LYS A 202 -2.01 5.18 -13.20
CA LYS A 202 -2.65 6.33 -13.82
C LYS A 202 -2.07 7.61 -13.24
N ALA A 203 -2.24 8.72 -13.94
CA ALA A 203 -1.84 10.04 -13.47
C ALA A 203 -2.97 11.04 -13.70
N ALA A 204 -3.31 11.79 -12.67
CA ALA A 204 -4.18 12.95 -12.82
C ALA A 204 -3.34 14.12 -13.34
N GLU A 205 -3.78 14.74 -14.43
CA GLU A 205 -3.22 15.97 -14.98
C GLU A 205 -4.20 17.11 -14.74
N ILE A 206 -3.85 17.98 -13.79
CA ILE A 206 -4.76 19.02 -13.32
C ILE A 206 -4.27 20.36 -13.83
N LYS A 207 -5.13 21.06 -14.58
CA LYS A 207 -4.84 22.39 -15.12
C LYS A 207 -4.86 23.43 -14.02
N GLU A 208 -4.02 24.43 -14.18
CA GLU A 208 -3.98 25.59 -13.28
C GLU A 208 -5.35 26.25 -13.15
N GLY A 209 -5.76 26.54 -11.92
CA GLY A 209 -7.09 27.08 -11.59
C GLY A 209 -8.20 26.03 -11.40
N ASN A 210 -7.93 24.75 -11.64
CA ASN A 210 -8.92 23.67 -11.49
C ASN A 210 -8.61 22.70 -10.33
N GLU A 211 -7.70 23.07 -9.45
CA GLU A 211 -7.15 22.18 -8.42
C GLU A 211 -8.19 21.70 -7.41
N VAL A 212 -9.14 22.55 -7.06
CA VAL A 212 -10.21 22.23 -6.11
C VAL A 212 -11.38 21.54 -6.81
N ASN A 213 -11.64 21.90 -8.05
CA ASN A 213 -12.84 21.45 -8.79
C ASN A 213 -12.66 20.10 -9.47
N TYR A 214 -11.41 19.66 -9.72
CA TYR A 214 -11.18 18.34 -10.31
C TYR A 214 -11.38 17.25 -9.25
N THR A 215 -12.51 16.56 -9.35
CA THR A 215 -12.88 15.55 -8.34
C THR A 215 -12.26 14.19 -8.61
N ILE A 216 -12.24 13.34 -7.56
CA ILE A 216 -11.75 11.97 -7.72
C ILE A 216 -12.68 11.13 -8.61
N GLY A 217 -13.99 11.41 -8.62
CA GLY A 217 -14.94 10.79 -9.54
C GLY A 217 -14.62 11.14 -11.00
N GLN A 218 -14.28 12.40 -11.30
CA GLN A 218 -13.83 12.82 -12.63
C GLN A 218 -12.55 12.10 -13.03
N PHE A 219 -11.55 12.05 -12.13
CA PHE A 219 -10.31 11.31 -12.37
C PHE A 219 -10.56 9.84 -12.74
N LEU A 220 -11.45 9.16 -12.02
CA LEU A 220 -11.77 7.75 -12.30
C LEU A 220 -12.53 7.59 -13.62
N SER A 221 -13.47 8.49 -13.90
CA SER A 221 -14.20 8.53 -15.18
C SER A 221 -13.26 8.72 -16.38
N ASP A 222 -12.30 9.64 -16.27
CA ASP A 222 -11.31 9.91 -17.31
C ASP A 222 -10.33 8.73 -17.48
N SER A 223 -9.90 8.13 -16.37
CA SER A 223 -8.94 7.04 -16.35
C SER A 223 -9.47 5.71 -16.87
N LEU A 224 -10.75 5.40 -16.61
CA LEU A 224 -11.40 4.12 -16.91
C LEU A 224 -12.39 4.18 -18.07
N LYS A 225 -12.65 5.36 -18.63
CA LYS A 225 -13.77 5.72 -19.49
C LYS A 225 -15.12 5.67 -18.72
N LYS A 226 -15.94 6.68 -18.92
CA LYS A 226 -17.18 6.94 -18.17
C LYS A 226 -18.08 5.69 -18.03
N ASP A 227 -18.40 5.04 -19.15
CA ASP A 227 -19.32 3.88 -19.14
C ASP A 227 -18.75 2.68 -18.35
N THR A 228 -17.42 2.51 -18.38
CA THR A 228 -16.72 1.45 -17.62
C THR A 228 -16.73 1.79 -16.13
N TYR A 229 -16.47 3.04 -15.79
CA TYR A 229 -16.48 3.51 -14.40
C TYR A 229 -17.85 3.34 -13.76
N GLU A 230 -18.93 3.74 -14.43
CA GLU A 230 -20.29 3.56 -13.91
C GLU A 230 -20.63 2.08 -13.66
N LYS A 231 -20.27 1.17 -14.58
CA LYS A 231 -20.46 -0.27 -14.38
C LYS A 231 -19.66 -0.84 -13.21
N ILE A 232 -18.45 -0.34 -13.01
CA ILE A 232 -17.61 -0.75 -11.88
C ILE A 232 -18.22 -0.26 -10.56
N LYS A 233 -18.69 0.98 -10.52
CA LYS A 233 -19.28 1.60 -9.34
C LYS A 233 -20.55 0.89 -8.86
N GLU A 234 -21.34 0.33 -9.78
CA GLU A 234 -22.49 -0.50 -9.42
C GLU A 234 -22.09 -1.78 -8.66
N LYS A 235 -20.95 -2.39 -9.03
CA LYS A 235 -20.50 -3.70 -8.55
C LYS A 235 -19.48 -3.63 -7.42
N CYS A 236 -18.70 -2.55 -7.35
CA CYS A 236 -17.62 -2.41 -6.40
C CYS A 236 -17.83 -1.25 -5.43
N LYS A 237 -17.30 -1.40 -4.22
CA LYS A 237 -16.96 -0.30 -3.34
C LYS A 237 -15.58 0.22 -3.73
N ILE A 238 -15.40 1.52 -3.70
CA ILE A 238 -14.13 2.18 -3.99
C ILE A 238 -13.55 2.66 -2.67
N ILE A 239 -12.39 2.13 -2.29
CA ILE A 239 -11.80 2.33 -0.98
C ILE A 239 -10.45 3.03 -1.10
N ILE A 240 -10.23 4.02 -0.24
CA ILE A 240 -8.96 4.71 -0.03
C ILE A 240 -8.67 4.73 1.47
N HIS A 241 -7.55 4.17 1.90
CA HIS A 241 -7.17 4.06 3.31
C HIS A 241 -8.26 3.49 4.23
N GLY A 242 -9.02 2.49 3.76
CA GLY A 242 -10.09 1.83 4.52
C GLY A 242 -11.41 2.60 4.57
N MET A 243 -11.50 3.74 3.92
CA MET A 243 -12.70 4.56 3.84
C MET A 243 -13.32 4.45 2.45
N GLU A 244 -14.64 4.38 2.37
CA GLU A 244 -15.35 4.48 1.11
C GLU A 244 -15.17 5.90 0.54
N MET A 245 -14.81 5.97 -0.74
CA MET A 245 -14.47 7.21 -1.43
C MET A 245 -15.71 8.06 -1.69
N GLU A 246 -15.61 9.37 -1.50
CA GLU A 246 -16.60 10.36 -1.86
C GLU A 246 -16.28 10.98 -3.23
N GLU A 247 -17.08 10.69 -4.26
CA GLU A 247 -16.83 11.08 -5.65
C GLU A 247 -16.63 12.57 -5.89
N ASN A 248 -17.35 13.41 -5.15
CA ASN A 248 -17.34 14.86 -5.31
C ASN A 248 -16.18 15.55 -4.59
N MET A 249 -15.39 14.79 -3.80
CA MET A 249 -14.22 15.32 -3.13
C MET A 249 -13.09 15.60 -4.14
N SER A 250 -12.32 16.66 -3.92
CA SER A 250 -11.17 17.00 -4.76
C SER A 250 -10.16 15.84 -4.82
N PHE A 251 -9.70 15.52 -6.03
CA PHE A 251 -8.62 14.54 -6.22
C PHE A 251 -7.36 14.95 -5.45
N LEU A 252 -6.99 16.22 -5.46
CA LEU A 252 -5.80 16.71 -4.75
C LEU A 252 -5.93 16.61 -3.25
N PHE A 253 -7.14 16.78 -2.69
CA PHE A 253 -7.38 16.52 -1.27
C PHE A 253 -7.01 15.08 -0.91
N TYR A 254 -7.50 14.10 -1.70
CA TYR A 254 -7.11 12.70 -1.50
C TYR A 254 -5.62 12.49 -1.71
N TYR A 255 -5.04 13.03 -2.77
CA TYR A 255 -3.63 12.85 -3.08
C TYR A 255 -2.73 13.39 -1.96
N PHE A 256 -2.98 14.60 -1.47
CA PHE A 256 -2.15 15.21 -0.44
C PHE A 256 -2.32 14.59 0.95
N ASN A 257 -3.48 14.07 1.28
CA ASN A 257 -3.73 13.52 2.61
C ASN A 257 -3.56 12.00 2.70
N PHE A 258 -3.72 11.27 1.60
CA PHE A 258 -3.81 9.80 1.62
C PHE A 258 -2.79 9.09 0.71
N SER A 259 -1.85 9.77 0.05
CA SER A 259 -0.76 9.08 -0.65
C SER A 259 0.13 8.33 0.34
N TYR A 260 0.63 7.16 -0.06
CA TYR A 260 1.56 6.37 0.73
C TYR A 260 3.01 6.89 0.62
N LEU A 261 3.94 6.22 1.31
CA LEU A 261 5.36 6.59 1.34
C LEU A 261 6.03 6.63 -0.04
N ASP A 262 5.59 5.78 -0.95
CA ASP A 262 6.04 5.75 -2.35
C ASP A 262 5.43 6.84 -3.21
N THR A 263 4.65 7.74 -2.59
CA THR A 263 3.97 8.88 -3.20
C THR A 263 2.86 8.55 -4.20
N PHE A 264 2.42 7.29 -4.28
CA PHE A 264 1.22 6.92 -4.99
C PHE A 264 -0.04 7.09 -4.12
N LEU A 265 -1.12 7.57 -4.73
CA LEU A 265 -2.47 7.40 -4.20
C LEU A 265 -2.98 6.01 -4.63
N TYR A 266 -3.26 5.15 -3.67
CA TYR A 266 -3.84 3.83 -3.95
C TYR A 266 -5.36 3.88 -3.83
N ILE A 267 -6.04 3.44 -4.88
CA ILE A 267 -7.50 3.38 -4.98
C ILE A 267 -7.89 1.93 -5.23
N THR A 268 -8.63 1.34 -4.31
CA THR A 268 -8.92 -0.10 -4.30
C THR A 268 -10.39 -0.34 -4.63
N PHE A 269 -10.64 -1.21 -5.60
CA PHE A 269 -11.98 -1.62 -6.04
C PHE A 269 -12.30 -2.99 -5.48
N VAL A 270 -13.23 -3.03 -4.52
CA VAL A 270 -13.64 -4.24 -3.80
C VAL A 270 -15.07 -4.58 -4.17
N ASP A 271 -15.35 -5.84 -4.54
CA ASP A 271 -16.70 -6.26 -4.89
C ASP A 271 -17.67 -6.02 -3.72
N LYS A 272 -18.86 -5.51 -4.02
CA LYS A 272 -19.95 -5.43 -3.03
C LYS A 272 -20.37 -6.86 -2.67
N ILE A 273 -20.35 -7.17 -1.37
CA ILE A 273 -20.80 -8.48 -0.87
C ILE A 273 -22.31 -8.56 -1.10
N GLY A 274 -22.75 -9.37 -2.04
CA GLY A 274 -24.18 -9.56 -2.33
C GLY A 274 -24.54 -10.23 -3.67
N ASP A 275 -23.60 -10.29 -4.60
CA ASP A 275 -23.83 -10.90 -5.92
C ASP A 275 -22.98 -12.17 -6.11
N GLN A 276 -23.29 -13.22 -5.33
CA GLN A 276 -22.91 -14.61 -5.63
C GLN A 276 -24.15 -15.39 -6.03
#